data_0bc6c3d5f760508d75bfc28b73004a4e
#
_entry.id   0bc6c3d5f760508d75bfc28b73004a4e
#
_cell.length_a   1.000
_cell.length_b   1.000
_cell.length_c   1.000
_cell.angle_alpha   90.00
_cell.angle_beta   90.00
_cell.angle_gamma   90.00
#
_symmetry.space_group_name_H-M   'P 1'
#
loop_
_entity.id
_entity.type
_entity.pdbx_description
1 polymer ?
#
loop_
_entity_poly.entity_id
_entity_poly.type
_entity_poly.pdbx_seq_one_letter_code
_entity_poly.pdbx_strand_id
1 'polypeptide(L)'
;MILTEYLSQEWIPALGCTEPASIALAAATAGEKLTGKIKHIKLIVDPKIYKNCYAVGIPGSDHKTGILWAVAIGAQIQDTSLGLECFENISKEMISIAKDLIDKGAIEIDVDTSHDELFIDCNISKDGGFGRAVIADEHTNIIRTERNGETLFEKTSQDSGKKSSLRKQIASMSIESLISLAHTSNDEDCHRLREGIAMNSRISEHGLKLFPKRFVELSMEDTLSRMSTLVCAGVYARTWGESIPVMSLAGSGNKGITAAV
;
A
#
# COMPACT_ATOMS: atom_id res chain seq x y z
N MET A 1 -15.50 -0.38 20.40
CA MET A 1 -16.24 0.85 20.12
C MET A 1 -15.33 1.83 19.41
N ILE A 2 -14.96 3.02 19.87
CA ILE A 2 -14.06 3.92 19.10
C ILE A 2 -12.71 3.27 18.79
N LEU A 3 -12.09 2.58 19.76
CA LEU A 3 -10.81 1.90 19.59
C LEU A 3 -10.91 0.76 18.56
N THR A 4 -11.90 -0.12 18.68
CA THR A 4 -12.13 -1.23 17.76
C THR A 4 -12.34 -0.72 16.33
N GLU A 5 -13.13 0.35 16.17
CA GLU A 5 -13.34 0.97 14.88
C GLU A 5 -12.05 1.59 14.32
N TYR A 6 -11.27 2.27 15.16
CA TYR A 6 -9.98 2.82 14.77
C TYR A 6 -9.01 1.72 14.32
N LEU A 7 -8.86 0.66 15.10
CA LEU A 7 -8.00 -0.46 14.75
C LEU A 7 -8.46 -1.15 13.45
N SER A 8 -9.76 -1.27 13.24
CA SER A 8 -10.29 -1.88 12.00
C SER A 8 -10.00 -1.05 10.75
N GLN A 9 -9.85 0.26 10.88
CA GLN A 9 -9.64 1.18 9.77
C GLN A 9 -8.17 1.55 9.55
N GLU A 10 -7.36 1.57 10.61
CA GLU A 10 -6.01 2.14 10.59
C GLU A 10 -4.89 1.12 10.84
N TRP A 11 -5.22 -0.04 11.42
CA TRP A 11 -4.31 -1.15 11.65
C TRP A 11 -4.61 -2.27 10.65
N ILE A 12 -4.05 -2.13 9.43
CA ILE A 12 -4.42 -2.90 8.24
C ILE A 12 -3.19 -3.58 7.65
N PRO A 13 -3.28 -4.88 7.28
CA PRO A 13 -2.19 -5.56 6.60
C PRO A 13 -1.89 -4.94 5.22
N ALA A 14 -0.63 -4.98 4.84
CA ALA A 14 -0.14 -4.53 3.54
C ALA A 14 1.09 -5.34 3.12
N LEU A 15 1.26 -5.59 1.85
CA LEU A 15 2.42 -6.26 1.29
C LEU A 15 3.27 -5.27 0.50
N GLY A 16 4.49 -5.03 0.97
CA GLY A 16 5.38 -4.01 0.40
C GLY A 16 4.98 -2.59 0.77
N CYS A 17 5.34 -1.62 -0.06
CA CYS A 17 4.96 -0.22 0.14
C CYS A 17 3.53 0.07 -0.28
N THR A 18 2.85 0.92 0.48
CA THR A 18 1.44 1.25 0.28
C THR A 18 1.19 1.99 -1.03
N GLU A 19 2.11 2.83 -1.47
CA GLU A 19 1.99 3.60 -2.70
C GLU A 19 2.03 2.72 -3.96
N PRO A 20 3.00 1.81 -4.16
CA PRO A 20 2.95 0.84 -5.27
C PRO A 20 1.70 -0.05 -5.22
N ALA A 21 1.29 -0.51 -4.04
CA ALA A 21 0.11 -1.33 -3.88
C ALA A 21 -1.18 -0.57 -4.27
N SER A 22 -1.28 0.70 -3.90
CA SER A 22 -2.40 1.56 -4.28
C SER A 22 -2.46 1.79 -5.80
N ILE A 23 -1.29 2.00 -6.46
CA ILE A 23 -1.21 2.09 -7.92
C ILE A 23 -1.65 0.77 -8.57
N ALA A 24 -1.17 -0.37 -8.04
CA ALA A 24 -1.55 -1.68 -8.56
C ALA A 24 -3.04 -1.95 -8.38
N LEU A 25 -3.63 -1.55 -7.24
CA LEU A 25 -5.06 -1.64 -6.98
C LEU A 25 -5.88 -0.78 -7.96
N ALA A 26 -5.44 0.46 -8.23
CA ALA A 26 -6.10 1.31 -9.22
C ALA A 26 -6.06 0.67 -10.62
N ALA A 27 -4.90 0.14 -11.01
CA ALA A 27 -4.73 -0.54 -12.28
C ALA A 27 -5.57 -1.84 -12.38
N ALA A 28 -5.57 -2.66 -11.33
CA ALA A 28 -6.41 -3.86 -11.24
C ALA A 28 -7.90 -3.51 -11.41
N THR A 29 -8.37 -2.50 -10.67
CA THR A 29 -9.76 -2.02 -10.73
C THR A 29 -10.11 -1.47 -12.12
N ALA A 30 -9.24 -0.67 -12.73
CA ALA A 30 -9.44 -0.15 -14.08
C ALA A 30 -9.48 -1.28 -15.13
N GLY A 31 -8.65 -2.30 -14.95
CA GLY A 31 -8.57 -3.47 -15.83
C GLY A 31 -9.61 -4.56 -15.57
N GLU A 32 -10.36 -4.48 -14.47
CA GLU A 32 -11.32 -5.50 -14.04
C GLU A 32 -12.38 -5.74 -15.13
N LYS A 33 -12.66 -7.03 -15.41
CA LYS A 33 -13.64 -7.45 -16.43
C LYS A 33 -13.36 -6.98 -17.86
N LEU A 34 -12.24 -6.31 -18.13
CA LEU A 34 -11.80 -6.09 -19.51
C LEU A 34 -11.09 -7.33 -20.03
N THR A 35 -11.45 -7.73 -21.25
CA THR A 35 -10.87 -8.91 -21.92
C THR A 35 -9.76 -8.54 -22.88
N GLY A 36 -8.90 -9.51 -23.21
CA GLY A 36 -7.85 -9.34 -24.20
C GLY A 36 -6.56 -8.75 -23.64
N LYS A 37 -5.63 -8.45 -24.56
CA LYS A 37 -4.30 -7.95 -24.21
C LYS A 37 -4.32 -6.48 -23.86
N ILE A 38 -3.48 -6.09 -22.89
CA ILE A 38 -3.26 -4.69 -22.54
C ILE A 38 -2.53 -4.01 -23.71
N LYS A 39 -3.07 -2.88 -24.19
CA LYS A 39 -2.50 -2.07 -25.25
C LYS A 39 -1.81 -0.82 -24.76
N HIS A 40 -2.42 -0.16 -23.79
CA HIS A 40 -1.93 1.09 -23.24
C HIS A 40 -2.41 1.30 -21.80
N ILE A 41 -1.55 1.89 -20.99
CA ILE A 41 -1.86 2.31 -19.62
C ILE A 41 -1.50 3.79 -19.51
N LYS A 42 -2.44 4.62 -19.06
CA LYS A 42 -2.17 5.99 -18.66
C LYS A 42 -2.42 6.12 -17.16
N LEU A 43 -1.40 6.57 -16.44
CA LEU A 43 -1.42 6.76 -15.00
C LEU A 43 -1.14 8.23 -14.67
N ILE A 44 -2.02 8.86 -13.91
CA ILE A 44 -1.82 10.20 -13.37
C ILE A 44 -1.77 10.08 -11.86
N VAL A 45 -0.74 10.65 -11.22
CA VAL A 45 -0.56 10.58 -9.77
C VAL A 45 -0.16 11.94 -9.20
N ASP A 46 -0.43 12.15 -7.90
CA ASP A 46 0.13 13.28 -7.18
C ASP A 46 1.65 13.16 -6.97
N PRO A 47 2.36 14.27 -6.66
CA PRO A 47 3.83 14.27 -6.50
C PRO A 47 4.34 13.37 -5.37
N LYS A 48 3.55 13.15 -4.30
CA LYS A 48 3.95 12.33 -3.15
C LYS A 48 3.94 10.85 -3.52
N ILE A 49 2.87 10.40 -4.20
CA ILE A 49 2.77 9.03 -4.75
C ILE A 49 3.90 8.78 -5.74
N TYR A 50 4.16 9.70 -6.68
CA TYR A 50 5.25 9.55 -7.65
C TYR A 50 6.60 9.39 -6.95
N LYS A 51 6.96 10.31 -6.04
CA LYS A 51 8.21 10.28 -5.29
C LYS A 51 8.37 9.00 -4.47
N ASN A 52 7.32 8.59 -3.76
CA ASN A 52 7.38 7.44 -2.86
C ASN A 52 7.37 6.10 -3.60
N CYS A 53 6.90 6.05 -4.85
CA CYS A 53 6.90 4.85 -5.67
C CYS A 53 8.12 4.75 -6.61
N TYR A 54 8.93 5.80 -6.74
CA TYR A 54 9.95 5.93 -7.79
C TYR A 54 10.96 4.77 -7.84
N ALA A 55 11.46 4.31 -6.71
CA ALA A 55 12.50 3.28 -6.65
C ALA A 55 12.22 2.18 -5.60
N VAL A 56 10.99 2.04 -5.18
CA VAL A 56 10.59 1.05 -4.18
C VAL A 56 10.41 -0.32 -4.82
N GLY A 57 10.87 -1.37 -4.14
CA GLY A 57 10.74 -2.76 -4.58
C GLY A 57 9.28 -3.23 -4.59
N ILE A 58 8.95 -3.99 -5.61
CA ILE A 58 7.64 -4.63 -5.75
C ILE A 58 7.75 -6.06 -5.23
N PRO A 59 7.01 -6.44 -4.18
CA PRO A 59 7.06 -7.79 -3.62
C PRO A 59 6.74 -8.87 -4.67
N GLY A 60 7.44 -10.00 -4.61
CA GLY A 60 7.19 -11.12 -5.52
C GLY A 60 7.62 -10.91 -6.98
N SER A 61 8.19 -9.75 -7.32
CA SER A 61 8.51 -9.38 -8.69
C SER A 61 9.96 -9.67 -9.12
N ASP A 62 10.70 -10.44 -8.35
CA ASP A 62 12.14 -10.66 -8.60
C ASP A 62 12.93 -9.33 -8.56
N HIS A 63 12.74 -8.57 -7.46
CA HIS A 63 13.39 -7.28 -7.18
C HIS A 63 13.17 -6.18 -8.23
N LYS A 64 12.05 -6.21 -8.96
CA LYS A 64 11.66 -5.08 -9.80
C LYS A 64 11.27 -3.88 -8.94
N THR A 65 11.58 -2.68 -9.39
CA THR A 65 11.39 -1.46 -8.62
C THR A 65 10.66 -0.39 -9.43
N GLY A 66 9.86 0.41 -8.74
CA GLY A 66 9.32 1.64 -9.28
C GLY A 66 7.93 1.55 -9.90
N ILE A 67 7.45 2.73 -10.25
CA ILE A 67 6.05 2.97 -10.61
C ILE A 67 5.62 2.24 -11.89
N LEU A 68 6.51 2.11 -12.89
CA LEU A 68 6.22 1.39 -14.13
C LEU A 68 5.91 -0.08 -13.87
N TRP A 69 6.68 -0.73 -12.99
CA TRP A 69 6.45 -2.11 -12.62
C TRP A 69 5.19 -2.28 -11.79
N ALA A 70 4.94 -1.36 -10.84
CA ALA A 70 3.73 -1.39 -10.02
C ALA A 70 2.46 -1.36 -10.87
N VAL A 71 2.36 -0.42 -11.81
CA VAL A 71 1.17 -0.27 -12.66
C VAL A 71 1.05 -1.41 -13.68
N ALA A 72 2.17 -1.84 -14.29
CA ALA A 72 2.15 -2.91 -15.30
C ALA A 72 1.77 -4.27 -14.72
N ILE A 73 2.25 -4.60 -13.53
CA ILE A 73 1.86 -5.82 -12.81
C ILE A 73 0.41 -5.69 -12.33
N GLY A 74 0.05 -4.55 -11.71
CA GLY A 74 -1.29 -4.26 -11.23
C GLY A 74 -2.37 -4.44 -12.29
N ALA A 75 -2.10 -3.99 -13.54
CA ALA A 75 -3.05 -4.11 -14.67
C ALA A 75 -3.40 -5.56 -15.07
N GLN A 76 -2.71 -6.55 -14.52
CA GLN A 76 -2.91 -7.97 -14.76
C GLN A 76 -3.59 -8.69 -13.59
N ILE A 77 -3.67 -8.04 -12.42
CA ILE A 77 -4.33 -8.59 -11.23
C ILE A 77 -5.83 -8.64 -11.48
N GLN A 78 -6.44 -9.79 -11.16
CA GLN A 78 -7.87 -10.02 -11.35
C GLN A 78 -8.67 -9.89 -10.03
N ASP A 79 -8.03 -10.13 -8.90
CA ASP A 79 -8.66 -10.05 -7.59
C ASP A 79 -8.32 -8.74 -6.90
N THR A 80 -9.26 -7.80 -6.93
CA THR A 80 -9.14 -6.49 -6.29
C THR A 80 -9.46 -6.51 -4.80
N SER A 81 -10.00 -7.62 -4.28
CA SER A 81 -10.36 -7.76 -2.86
C SER A 81 -9.16 -7.79 -1.92
N LEU A 82 -7.97 -8.12 -2.44
CA LEU A 82 -6.71 -8.15 -1.69
C LEU A 82 -6.21 -6.75 -1.27
N GLY A 83 -6.78 -5.67 -1.81
CA GLY A 83 -6.43 -4.31 -1.42
C GLY A 83 -4.92 -4.03 -1.49
N LEU A 84 -4.29 -3.70 -0.35
CA LEU A 84 -2.85 -3.42 -0.27
C LEU A 84 -1.96 -4.68 -0.25
N GLU A 85 -2.54 -5.87 -0.27
CA GLU A 85 -1.84 -7.15 -0.42
C GLU A 85 -1.89 -7.68 -1.86
N CYS A 86 -2.28 -6.85 -2.83
CA CYS A 86 -2.50 -7.21 -4.23
C CYS A 86 -1.28 -7.86 -4.93
N PHE A 87 -0.09 -7.71 -4.37
CA PHE A 87 1.13 -8.34 -4.90
C PHE A 87 1.37 -9.77 -4.38
N GLU A 88 0.48 -10.34 -3.58
CA GLU A 88 0.67 -11.68 -3.00
C GLU A 88 0.86 -12.78 -4.06
N ASN A 89 0.15 -12.68 -5.18
CA ASN A 89 0.06 -13.73 -6.19
C ASN A 89 0.71 -13.35 -7.54
N ILE A 90 1.88 -12.68 -7.51
CA ILE A 90 2.61 -12.34 -8.74
C ILE A 90 3.22 -13.60 -9.36
N SER A 91 2.93 -13.83 -10.65
CA SER A 91 3.53 -14.91 -11.43
C SER A 91 4.68 -14.42 -12.32
N LYS A 92 5.55 -15.35 -12.74
CA LYS A 92 6.61 -15.05 -13.72
C LYS A 92 6.04 -14.57 -15.06
N GLU A 93 4.85 -15.04 -15.44
CA GLU A 93 4.16 -14.59 -16.63
C GLU A 93 3.75 -13.11 -16.52
N MET A 94 3.20 -12.70 -15.39
CA MET A 94 2.86 -11.29 -15.12
C MET A 94 4.10 -10.38 -15.21
N ILE A 95 5.24 -10.84 -14.67
CA ILE A 95 6.51 -10.10 -14.77
C ILE A 95 6.97 -9.99 -16.24
N SER A 96 6.84 -11.04 -17.03
CA SER A 96 7.19 -11.04 -18.45
C SER A 96 6.30 -10.09 -19.25
N ILE A 97 4.99 -10.12 -19.03
CA ILE A 97 4.04 -9.21 -19.70
C ILE A 97 4.29 -7.76 -19.27
N ALA A 98 4.55 -7.51 -17.99
CA ALA A 98 4.89 -6.18 -17.49
C ALA A 98 6.15 -5.64 -18.17
N LYS A 99 7.19 -6.48 -18.31
CA LYS A 99 8.41 -6.12 -19.03
C LYS A 99 8.12 -5.73 -20.46
N ASP A 100 7.31 -6.52 -21.17
CA ASP A 100 6.94 -6.25 -22.56
C ASP A 100 6.19 -4.91 -22.72
N LEU A 101 5.30 -4.57 -21.78
CA LEU A 101 4.58 -3.28 -21.77
C LEU A 101 5.54 -2.11 -21.57
N ILE A 102 6.48 -2.26 -20.65
CA ILE A 102 7.50 -1.23 -20.37
C ILE A 102 8.43 -1.04 -21.57
N ASP A 103 8.96 -2.13 -22.14
CA ASP A 103 9.90 -2.10 -23.26
C ASP A 103 9.26 -1.50 -24.53
N LYS A 104 7.95 -1.67 -24.72
CA LYS A 104 7.18 -1.11 -25.84
C LYS A 104 6.76 0.34 -25.62
N GLY A 105 7.03 0.93 -24.46
CA GLY A 105 6.55 2.27 -24.12
C GLY A 105 5.01 2.38 -24.06
N ALA A 106 4.34 1.28 -23.69
CA ALA A 106 2.88 1.22 -23.59
C ALA A 106 2.32 1.86 -22.31
N ILE A 107 3.17 2.47 -21.50
CA ILE A 107 2.80 3.07 -20.19
C ILE A 107 3.20 4.54 -20.19
N GLU A 108 2.22 5.41 -20.02
CA GLU A 108 2.38 6.86 -19.85
C GLU A 108 2.13 7.22 -18.38
N ILE A 109 3.03 8.01 -17.79
CA ILE A 109 2.90 8.48 -16.41
C ILE A 109 3.00 9.99 -16.37
N ASP A 110 1.96 10.62 -15.83
CA ASP A 110 1.90 12.06 -15.60
C ASP A 110 1.84 12.35 -14.10
N VAL A 111 2.40 13.49 -13.69
CA VAL A 111 2.31 13.99 -12.32
C VAL A 111 1.43 15.23 -12.29
N ASP A 112 0.31 15.12 -11.58
CA ASP A 112 -0.60 16.23 -11.38
C ASP A 112 -0.30 16.98 -10.07
N THR A 113 0.27 18.16 -10.19
CA THR A 113 0.66 19.00 -9.06
C THR A 113 -0.50 19.80 -8.46
N SER A 114 -1.71 19.69 -9.02
CA SER A 114 -2.90 20.37 -8.48
C SER A 114 -3.52 19.66 -7.28
N HIS A 115 -3.11 18.40 -7.03
CA HIS A 115 -3.55 17.59 -5.89
C HIS A 115 -2.57 17.70 -4.72
N ASP A 116 -3.05 18.21 -3.57
CA ASP A 116 -2.29 18.28 -2.31
C ASP A 116 -2.37 16.96 -1.51
N GLU A 117 -3.44 16.19 -1.70
CA GLU A 117 -3.69 14.91 -1.07
C GLU A 117 -3.43 13.76 -2.05
N LEU A 118 -3.48 12.51 -1.54
CA LEU A 118 -3.30 11.29 -2.33
C LEU A 118 -4.26 11.28 -3.53
N PHE A 119 -3.70 11.11 -4.71
CA PHE A 119 -4.47 11.00 -5.95
C PHE A 119 -3.81 10.05 -6.94
N ILE A 120 -4.60 9.11 -7.46
CA ILE A 120 -4.21 8.13 -8.48
C ILE A 120 -5.37 8.00 -9.45
N ASP A 121 -5.13 8.28 -10.74
CA ASP A 121 -6.07 8.07 -11.84
C ASP A 121 -5.44 7.13 -12.86
N CYS A 122 -5.94 5.92 -12.96
CA CYS A 122 -5.44 4.90 -13.86
C CYS A 122 -6.45 4.59 -14.95
N ASN A 123 -6.00 4.70 -16.20
CA ASN A 123 -6.76 4.36 -17.39
C ASN A 123 -6.07 3.21 -18.12
N ILE A 124 -6.81 2.13 -18.42
CA ILE A 124 -6.30 0.95 -19.11
C ILE A 124 -7.11 0.70 -20.37
N SER A 125 -6.40 0.49 -21.49
CA SER A 125 -6.97 0.03 -22.76
C SER A 125 -6.55 -1.42 -23.01
N LYS A 126 -7.53 -2.30 -23.27
CA LYS A 126 -7.35 -3.69 -23.70
C LYS A 126 -8.06 -3.92 -25.05
N ASP A 127 -7.89 -5.12 -25.64
CA ASP A 127 -8.61 -5.46 -26.90
C ASP A 127 -10.14 -5.32 -26.75
N GLY A 128 -10.68 -5.67 -25.59
CA GLY A 128 -12.12 -5.64 -25.28
C GLY A 128 -12.66 -4.32 -24.76
N GLY A 129 -11.90 -3.21 -24.82
CA GLY A 129 -12.36 -1.90 -24.40
C GLY A 129 -11.39 -1.16 -23.47
N PHE A 130 -11.92 -0.17 -22.76
CA PHE A 130 -11.14 0.62 -21.82
C PHE A 130 -11.85 0.77 -20.47
N GLY A 131 -11.07 0.93 -19.41
CA GLY A 131 -11.55 1.17 -18.07
C GLY A 131 -10.71 2.20 -17.34
N ARG A 132 -11.30 2.82 -16.34
CA ARG A 132 -10.68 3.82 -15.50
C ARG A 132 -11.03 3.59 -14.05
N ALA A 133 -10.06 3.81 -13.16
CA ALA A 133 -10.30 3.84 -11.72
C ALA A 133 -9.55 5.01 -11.10
N VAL A 134 -10.21 5.69 -10.16
CA VAL A 134 -9.63 6.80 -9.41
C VAL A 134 -9.63 6.45 -7.93
N ILE A 135 -8.44 6.57 -7.30
CA ILE A 135 -8.24 6.46 -5.85
C ILE A 135 -7.85 7.86 -5.34
N ALA A 136 -8.49 8.32 -4.27
CA ALA A 136 -8.17 9.60 -3.66
C ALA A 136 -8.26 9.56 -2.13
N ASP A 137 -7.55 10.47 -1.48
CA ASP A 137 -7.48 10.71 -0.04
C ASP A 137 -6.79 9.59 0.75
N GLU A 138 -7.10 8.32 0.45
CA GLU A 138 -6.54 7.13 1.11
C GLU A 138 -6.15 6.06 0.08
N HIS A 139 -5.16 5.22 0.43
CA HIS A 139 -4.54 4.24 -0.47
C HIS A 139 -5.51 3.19 -1.06
N THR A 140 -6.66 2.96 -0.44
CA THR A 140 -7.67 1.99 -0.91
C THR A 140 -9.02 2.63 -1.21
N ASN A 141 -9.11 3.96 -1.12
CA ASN A 141 -10.38 4.66 -1.32
C ASN A 141 -10.65 4.90 -2.81
N ILE A 142 -11.25 3.92 -3.46
CA ILE A 142 -11.75 4.07 -4.84
C ILE A 142 -12.93 5.04 -4.81
N ILE A 143 -12.79 6.16 -5.54
CA ILE A 143 -13.83 7.18 -5.62
C ILE A 143 -14.59 7.16 -6.95
N ARG A 144 -14.01 6.55 -8.01
CA ARG A 144 -14.67 6.46 -9.31
C ARG A 144 -14.17 5.25 -10.10
N THR A 145 -15.08 4.57 -10.79
CA THR A 145 -14.75 3.56 -11.80
C THR A 145 -15.58 3.76 -13.05
N GLU A 146 -14.95 3.60 -14.21
CA GLU A 146 -15.60 3.71 -15.51
C GLU A 146 -15.23 2.52 -16.41
N ARG A 147 -16.15 2.19 -17.34
CA ARG A 147 -15.89 1.21 -18.40
C ARG A 147 -16.52 1.68 -19.71
N ASN A 148 -15.73 1.74 -20.79
CA ASN A 148 -16.16 2.15 -22.12
C ASN A 148 -16.94 3.48 -22.13
N GLY A 149 -16.58 4.42 -21.22
CA GLY A 149 -17.22 5.73 -21.09
C GLY A 149 -18.43 5.77 -20.18
N GLU A 150 -18.85 4.63 -19.63
CA GLU A 150 -19.94 4.56 -18.65
C GLU A 150 -19.37 4.57 -17.23
N THR A 151 -19.87 5.46 -16.38
CA THR A 151 -19.55 5.48 -14.95
C THR A 151 -20.27 4.35 -14.25
N LEU A 152 -19.50 3.39 -13.70
CA LEU A 152 -20.03 2.24 -12.96
C LEU A 152 -20.19 2.54 -11.47
N PHE A 153 -19.30 3.36 -10.94
CA PHE A 153 -19.32 3.77 -9.54
C PHE A 153 -18.75 5.19 -9.43
N GLU A 154 -19.38 6.00 -8.62
CA GLU A 154 -18.88 7.32 -8.23
C GLU A 154 -19.28 7.61 -6.79
N LYS A 155 -18.27 7.89 -5.97
CA LYS A 155 -18.45 8.21 -4.56
C LYS A 155 -18.89 9.67 -4.44
N THR A 156 -20.00 9.92 -3.78
CA THR A 156 -20.46 11.28 -3.50
C THR A 156 -19.68 11.88 -2.34
N SER A 157 -19.56 13.21 -2.30
CA SER A 157 -18.85 13.94 -1.24
C SER A 157 -19.37 13.67 0.20
N GLN A 158 -20.55 13.07 0.34
CA GLN A 158 -21.10 12.67 1.65
C GLN A 158 -20.52 11.36 2.18
N ASP A 159 -19.96 10.49 1.31
CA ASP A 159 -19.44 9.17 1.71
C ASP A 159 -17.99 9.21 2.23
N SER A 160 -17.24 10.27 1.94
CA SER A 160 -15.84 10.44 2.36
C SER A 160 -15.67 10.82 3.84
N GLY A 161 -16.78 11.06 4.55
CA GLY A 161 -16.77 11.67 5.88
C GLY A 161 -16.40 10.78 7.08
N LYS A 162 -16.56 9.45 7.00
CA LYS A 162 -16.48 8.60 8.22
C LYS A 162 -15.08 8.44 8.79
N LYS A 163 -14.09 8.09 7.98
CA LYS A 163 -12.69 7.94 8.47
C LYS A 163 -12.07 9.27 8.87
N SER A 164 -12.34 10.33 8.07
CA SER A 164 -11.93 11.69 8.42
C SER A 164 -12.53 12.16 9.75
N SER A 165 -13.77 11.74 10.07
CA SER A 165 -14.41 12.10 11.34
C SER A 165 -13.76 11.39 12.54
N LEU A 166 -13.39 10.10 12.41
CA LEU A 166 -12.76 9.33 13.48
C LEU A 166 -11.35 9.86 13.79
N ARG A 167 -10.55 10.14 12.76
CA ARG A 167 -9.22 10.77 12.95
C ARG A 167 -9.32 12.15 13.61
N LYS A 168 -10.28 12.98 13.21
CA LYS A 168 -10.53 14.28 13.84
C LYS A 168 -10.97 14.14 15.28
N GLN A 169 -11.84 13.17 15.57
CA GLN A 169 -12.28 12.88 16.93
C GLN A 169 -11.10 12.49 17.82
N ILE A 170 -10.26 11.54 17.37
CA ILE A 170 -9.07 11.12 18.11
C ILE A 170 -8.07 12.27 18.28
N ALA A 171 -7.83 13.05 17.22
CA ALA A 171 -6.93 14.22 17.26
C ALA A 171 -7.39 15.33 18.22
N SER A 172 -8.68 15.39 18.55
CA SER A 172 -9.24 16.35 19.52
C SER A 172 -9.19 15.88 20.98
N MET A 173 -8.78 14.62 21.23
CA MET A 173 -8.72 14.05 22.58
C MET A 173 -7.46 14.50 23.33
N SER A 174 -7.57 14.66 24.63
CA SER A 174 -6.39 14.83 25.50
C SER A 174 -5.61 13.52 25.62
N ILE A 175 -4.34 13.59 26.04
CA ILE A 175 -3.49 12.41 26.29
C ILE A 175 -4.14 11.49 27.32
N GLU A 176 -4.72 12.04 28.40
CA GLU A 176 -5.41 11.26 29.44
C GLU A 176 -6.62 10.50 28.86
N SER A 177 -7.37 11.16 27.95
CA SER A 177 -8.50 10.53 27.28
C SER A 177 -8.04 9.41 26.33
N LEU A 178 -6.92 9.58 25.64
CA LEU A 178 -6.31 8.54 24.76
C LEU A 178 -5.84 7.33 25.60
N ILE A 179 -5.19 7.57 26.76
CA ILE A 179 -4.80 6.51 27.67
C ILE A 179 -6.03 5.76 28.19
N SER A 180 -7.06 6.49 28.60
CA SER A 180 -8.32 5.89 29.05
C SER A 180 -8.98 5.08 27.95
N LEU A 181 -8.97 5.56 26.70
CA LEU A 181 -9.47 4.84 25.53
C LEU A 181 -8.69 3.53 25.30
N ALA A 182 -7.37 3.55 25.43
CA ALA A 182 -6.54 2.35 25.29
C ALA A 182 -6.90 1.27 26.32
N HIS A 183 -7.27 1.67 27.54
CA HIS A 183 -7.75 0.75 28.58
C HIS A 183 -9.13 0.14 28.32
N THR A 184 -9.88 0.61 27.31
CA THR A 184 -11.16 0.01 26.90
C THR A 184 -10.99 -1.11 25.86
N SER A 185 -9.74 -1.51 25.54
CA SER A 185 -9.46 -2.60 24.61
C SER A 185 -10.13 -3.91 25.07
N ASN A 186 -10.75 -4.59 24.13
CA ASN A 186 -11.33 -5.91 24.34
C ASN A 186 -10.38 -7.02 23.84
N ASP A 187 -10.78 -8.28 23.98
CA ASP A 187 -9.96 -9.43 23.59
C ASP A 187 -9.69 -9.46 22.06
N GLU A 188 -10.64 -9.00 21.25
CA GLU A 188 -10.49 -8.91 19.78
C GLU A 188 -9.49 -7.82 19.40
N ASP A 189 -9.56 -6.65 20.03
CA ASP A 189 -8.58 -5.56 19.87
C ASP A 189 -7.16 -6.03 20.23
N CYS A 190 -7.04 -6.70 21.38
CA CYS A 190 -5.78 -7.27 21.84
C CYS A 190 -5.24 -8.34 20.89
N HIS A 191 -6.11 -9.20 20.35
CA HIS A 191 -5.72 -10.21 19.37
C HIS A 191 -5.18 -9.56 18.09
N ARG A 192 -5.91 -8.61 17.54
CA ARG A 192 -5.51 -7.85 16.33
C ARG A 192 -4.17 -7.12 16.52
N LEU A 193 -3.95 -6.51 17.69
CA LEU A 193 -2.68 -5.86 18.00
C LEU A 193 -1.53 -6.86 18.06
N ARG A 194 -1.71 -8.02 18.70
CA ARG A 194 -0.69 -9.08 18.78
C ARG A 194 -0.35 -9.66 17.42
N GLU A 195 -1.33 -9.86 16.56
CA GLU A 195 -1.09 -10.31 15.17
C GLU A 195 -0.22 -9.31 14.40
N GLY A 196 -0.53 -8.01 14.51
CA GLY A 196 0.26 -6.99 13.83
C GLY A 196 1.67 -6.84 14.40
N ILE A 197 1.85 -6.98 15.73
CA ILE A 197 3.17 -7.00 16.37
C ILE A 197 3.97 -8.21 15.84
N ALA A 198 3.39 -9.40 15.81
CA ALA A 198 4.05 -10.59 15.31
C ALA A 198 4.43 -10.47 13.83
N MET A 199 3.55 -9.87 13.02
CA MET A 199 3.79 -9.60 11.60
C MET A 199 4.97 -8.64 11.40
N ASN A 200 4.99 -7.53 12.12
CA ASN A 200 6.03 -6.49 12.00
C ASN A 200 7.38 -6.96 12.60
N SER A 201 7.37 -7.73 13.67
CA SER A 201 8.58 -8.37 14.21
C SER A 201 9.21 -9.33 13.20
N ARG A 202 8.39 -10.13 12.50
CA ARG A 202 8.87 -11.09 11.49
C ARG A 202 9.63 -10.42 10.36
N ILE A 203 9.12 -9.31 9.82
CA ILE A 203 9.83 -8.60 8.75
C ILE A 203 11.11 -7.92 9.28
N SER A 204 11.10 -7.42 10.51
CA SER A 204 12.29 -6.83 11.14
C SER A 204 13.40 -7.87 11.36
N GLU A 205 13.06 -9.04 11.88
CA GLU A 205 14.00 -10.16 12.04
C GLU A 205 14.53 -10.67 10.69
N HIS A 206 13.67 -10.70 9.66
CA HIS A 206 14.11 -11.03 8.30
C HIS A 206 15.08 -9.97 7.76
N GLY A 207 14.76 -8.70 7.92
CA GLY A 207 15.57 -7.57 7.47
C GLY A 207 16.97 -7.54 8.09
N LEU A 208 17.13 -8.00 9.34
CA LEU A 208 18.47 -8.13 9.96
C LEU A 208 19.40 -9.06 9.17
N LYS A 209 18.85 -10.06 8.47
CA LYS A 209 19.65 -10.99 7.65
C LYS A 209 20.16 -10.35 6.35
N LEU A 210 19.57 -9.22 5.95
CA LEU A 210 19.98 -8.45 4.77
C LEU A 210 21.12 -7.48 5.09
N PHE A 211 21.39 -7.24 6.36
CA PHE A 211 22.47 -6.34 6.81
C PHE A 211 23.81 -7.11 7.01
N PRO A 212 24.95 -6.43 6.87
CA PRO A 212 26.24 -7.01 7.20
C PRO A 212 26.27 -7.47 8.68
N LYS A 213 26.74 -8.70 8.93
CA LYS A 213 26.75 -9.30 10.28
C LYS A 213 27.42 -8.39 11.32
N ARG A 214 28.60 -7.82 10.99
CA ARG A 214 29.33 -6.93 11.89
C ARG A 214 28.52 -5.68 12.27
N PHE A 215 27.73 -5.14 11.36
CA PHE A 215 26.86 -4.01 11.65
C PHE A 215 25.77 -4.40 12.66
N VAL A 216 25.15 -5.55 12.46
CA VAL A 216 24.12 -6.07 13.38
C VAL A 216 24.71 -6.32 14.77
N GLU A 217 25.87 -6.98 14.86
CA GLU A 217 26.55 -7.28 16.13
C GLU A 217 26.79 -6.01 16.94
N LEU A 218 27.40 -4.99 16.33
CA LEU A 218 27.71 -3.72 16.98
C LEU A 218 26.44 -2.94 17.43
N SER A 219 25.39 -3.01 16.66
CA SER A 219 24.14 -2.28 16.96
C SER A 219 23.25 -2.96 18.00
N MET A 220 23.58 -4.19 18.40
CA MET A 220 22.82 -4.94 19.43
C MET A 220 23.36 -4.77 20.85
N GLU A 221 24.40 -3.95 21.07
CA GLU A 221 25.04 -3.79 22.38
C GLU A 221 24.19 -3.02 23.39
N ASP A 222 23.38 -2.07 22.92
CA ASP A 222 22.46 -1.31 23.78
C ASP A 222 21.01 -1.34 23.28
N THR A 223 20.07 -1.07 24.17
CA THR A 223 18.62 -1.18 23.89
C THR A 223 18.16 -0.23 22.79
N LEU A 224 18.62 1.02 22.77
CA LEU A 224 18.17 2.02 21.77
C LEU A 224 18.70 1.67 20.38
N SER A 225 19.97 1.32 20.29
CA SER A 225 20.59 0.88 19.03
C SER A 225 19.93 -0.38 18.49
N ARG A 226 19.60 -1.33 19.38
CA ARG A 226 18.87 -2.54 19.03
C ARG A 226 17.48 -2.25 18.47
N MET A 227 16.68 -1.42 19.15
CA MET A 227 15.35 -1.02 18.70
C MET A 227 15.44 -0.31 17.33
N SER A 228 16.32 0.68 17.21
CA SER A 228 16.53 1.41 15.95
C SER A 228 16.92 0.47 14.81
N THR A 229 17.82 -0.47 15.07
CA THR A 229 18.29 -1.43 14.05
C THR A 229 17.18 -2.38 13.62
N LEU A 230 16.37 -2.87 14.55
CA LEU A 230 15.20 -3.71 14.24
C LEU A 230 14.18 -2.96 13.36
N VAL A 231 13.84 -1.73 13.73
CA VAL A 231 12.93 -0.88 12.93
C VAL A 231 13.51 -0.62 11.54
N CYS A 232 14.79 -0.20 11.46
CA CYS A 232 15.46 0.06 10.18
C CYS A 232 15.50 -1.19 9.30
N ALA A 233 15.79 -2.36 9.88
CA ALA A 233 15.82 -3.62 9.17
C ALA A 233 14.46 -4.00 8.57
N GLY A 234 13.38 -3.84 9.34
CA GLY A 234 12.02 -4.08 8.85
C GLY A 234 11.61 -3.11 7.75
N VAL A 235 11.89 -1.82 7.92
CA VAL A 235 11.65 -0.80 6.89
C VAL A 235 12.45 -1.09 5.63
N TYR A 236 13.73 -1.45 5.78
CA TYR A 236 14.59 -1.80 4.64
C TYR A 236 14.04 -2.99 3.87
N ALA A 237 13.75 -4.11 4.56
CA ALA A 237 13.19 -5.31 3.92
C ALA A 237 11.89 -5.00 3.15
N ARG A 238 10.98 -4.23 3.77
CA ARG A 238 9.74 -3.80 3.14
C ARG A 238 9.98 -2.98 1.88
N THR A 239 10.86 -1.99 1.93
CA THR A 239 11.13 -1.09 0.80
C THR A 239 11.99 -1.75 -0.27
N TRP A 240 12.74 -2.78 0.07
CA TRP A 240 13.49 -3.63 -0.87
C TRP A 240 12.58 -4.57 -1.68
N GLY A 241 11.32 -4.76 -1.24
CA GLY A 241 10.35 -5.60 -1.94
C GLY A 241 10.34 -7.06 -1.46
N GLU A 242 10.73 -7.30 -0.20
CA GLU A 242 10.56 -8.64 0.38
C GLU A 242 9.08 -9.00 0.49
N SER A 243 8.75 -10.27 0.12
CA SER A 243 7.38 -10.77 0.12
C SER A 243 6.93 -11.20 1.52
N ILE A 244 7.02 -10.27 2.47
CA ILE A 244 6.60 -10.46 3.86
C ILE A 244 5.60 -9.35 4.20
N PRO A 245 4.35 -9.70 4.57
CA PRO A 245 3.35 -8.73 4.92
C PRO A 245 3.70 -7.98 6.21
N VAL A 246 3.25 -6.74 6.29
CA VAL A 246 3.37 -5.87 7.46
C VAL A 246 2.01 -5.37 7.89
N MET A 247 1.84 -5.10 9.17
CA MET A 247 0.70 -4.36 9.66
C MET A 247 1.00 -2.87 9.56
N SER A 248 0.25 -2.16 8.73
CA SER A 248 0.37 -0.71 8.59
C SER A 248 -0.36 0.01 9.74
N LEU A 249 0.04 1.23 10.04
CA LEU A 249 -0.65 2.14 10.95
C LEU A 249 -0.91 3.46 10.23
N ALA A 250 -2.17 3.89 10.21
CA ALA A 250 -2.59 5.13 9.56
C ALA A 250 -2.06 5.25 8.11
N GLY A 251 -2.22 4.18 7.33
CA GLY A 251 -1.84 4.11 5.93
C GLY A 251 -0.33 3.98 5.66
N SER A 252 0.50 3.74 6.69
CA SER A 252 1.96 3.62 6.54
C SER A 252 2.49 2.34 7.19
N GLY A 253 3.11 1.46 6.39
CA GLY A 253 3.81 0.29 6.89
C GLY A 253 5.01 0.64 7.77
N ASN A 254 5.75 1.72 7.45
CA ASN A 254 6.86 2.18 8.29
C ASN A 254 6.39 2.59 9.68
N LYS A 255 5.25 3.32 9.80
CA LYS A 255 4.67 3.66 11.10
C LYS A 255 4.25 2.41 11.87
N GLY A 256 3.65 1.44 11.20
CA GLY A 256 3.26 0.17 11.81
C GLY A 256 4.45 -0.61 12.36
N ILE A 257 5.54 -0.73 11.59
CA ILE A 257 6.80 -1.35 12.03
C ILE A 257 7.37 -0.60 13.24
N THR A 258 7.48 0.74 13.16
CA THR A 258 8.02 1.57 14.25
C THR A 258 7.22 1.46 15.55
N ALA A 259 5.90 1.33 15.45
CA ALA A 259 5.03 1.24 16.62
C ALA A 259 5.03 -0.16 17.28
N ALA A 260 5.37 -1.21 16.51
CA ALA A 260 5.24 -2.60 16.93
C ALA A 260 6.56 -3.23 17.40
N VAL A 261 7.69 -2.72 16.91
CA VAL A 261 9.04 -3.24 17.14
C VAL A 261 9.82 -2.36 18.12
#